data_c10e76ed1aefb5f5c936514b74dd7f5f
#
_entry.id   c10e76ed1aefb5f5c936514b74dd7f5f
#
_cell.length_a   1.000
_cell.length_b   1.000
_cell.length_c   1.000
_cell.angle_alpha   90.00
_cell.angle_beta   90.00
_cell.angle_gamma   90.00
#
_symmetry.space_group_name_H-M   'P 1'
#
loop_
_entity.id
_entity.type
_entity.pdbx_description
1 polymer ?
#
loop_
_entity_poly.entity_id
_entity_poly.type
_entity_poly.pdbx_seq_one_letter_code
_entity_poly.pdbx_strand_id
1 'polypeptide(L)'
;MRSALLAAASVWFAAAVAGAYPGGTPEFQTDAAPYCASCHASANLEMMSGAAPERAQKELAANKHVALIRAGEGAYQSLPADERALLAEHVQAVDANTRVKLTALPKVAINGELRVTVDVRGGAGPVVGVALVDTPQRWLARPATGVGWVIAREPQILGQDFQEQTEWLSKRPLSLGRNLAYVNVAGLRSSAVSNEWASAQVLWTLRAPSRPGKYPLAAALWYGTEKASPLGIINDPIRGKLLRGGVPGHSGRILFSTPLMIEVTVE
;
A
#
# COMPACT_ATOMS: atom_id res chain seq x y z
N MET A 1 -18.51 52.57 34.29
CA MET A 1 -18.86 51.16 34.03
C MET A 1 -18.60 50.90 32.56
N ARG A 2 -17.48 50.18 32.25
CA ARG A 2 -17.10 49.81 30.87
C ARG A 2 -17.14 48.29 30.79
N SER A 3 -18.12 47.75 30.08
CA SER A 3 -18.32 46.32 29.83
C SER A 3 -17.40 45.91 28.69
N ALA A 4 -16.43 45.03 28.98
CA ALA A 4 -15.58 44.40 27.98
C ALA A 4 -16.27 43.11 27.49
N LEU A 5 -16.62 43.09 26.20
CA LEU A 5 -17.10 41.93 25.48
C LEU A 5 -15.90 41.07 25.06
N LEU A 6 -15.74 39.91 25.68
CA LEU A 6 -14.81 38.87 25.27
C LEU A 6 -15.43 38.10 24.10
N ALA A 7 -14.91 38.29 22.91
CA ALA A 7 -15.23 37.48 21.74
C ALA A 7 -14.41 36.17 21.81
N ALA A 8 -15.06 35.06 22.09
CA ALA A 8 -14.45 33.74 22.03
C ALA A 8 -14.38 33.33 20.55
N ALA A 9 -13.17 33.33 19.99
CA ALA A 9 -12.88 32.79 18.68
C ALA A 9 -12.83 31.25 18.78
N SER A 10 -13.89 30.58 18.32
CA SER A 10 -13.91 29.13 18.17
C SER A 10 -13.04 28.72 16.99
N VAL A 11 -11.84 28.25 17.26
CA VAL A 11 -10.97 27.64 16.27
C VAL A 11 -11.52 26.24 15.94
N TRP A 12 -12.17 26.12 14.80
CA TRP A 12 -12.56 24.84 14.25
C TRP A 12 -11.30 24.15 13.70
N PHE A 13 -10.74 23.22 14.45
CA PHE A 13 -9.81 22.23 13.89
C PHE A 13 -10.59 21.36 12.94
N ALA A 14 -10.51 21.62 11.66
CA ALA A 14 -10.84 20.65 10.64
C ALA A 14 -9.83 19.51 10.79
N ALA A 15 -10.21 18.46 11.52
CA ALA A 15 -9.49 17.20 11.49
C ALA A 15 -9.49 16.75 10.03
N ALA A 16 -8.32 16.85 9.37
CA ALA A 16 -8.12 16.22 8.09
C ALA A 16 -8.39 14.72 8.30
N VAL A 17 -9.53 14.26 7.86
CA VAL A 17 -9.89 12.85 7.86
C VAL A 17 -8.88 12.19 6.93
N ALA A 18 -7.90 11.51 7.51
CA ALA A 18 -7.01 10.62 6.77
C ALA A 18 -7.90 9.50 6.22
N GLY A 19 -8.49 9.73 5.06
CA GLY A 19 -9.28 8.74 4.36
C GLY A 19 -8.40 7.57 4.02
N ALA A 20 -8.70 6.39 4.54
CA ALA A 20 -8.14 5.18 3.98
C ALA A 20 -8.60 5.12 2.52
N TYR A 21 -7.67 4.92 1.62
CA TYR A 21 -7.92 5.06 0.18
C TYR A 21 -8.44 3.74 -0.40
N PRO A 22 -9.74 3.56 -0.59
CA PRO A 22 -10.33 2.35 -1.14
C PRO A 22 -9.90 2.09 -2.58
N GLY A 23 -9.38 3.10 -3.23
CA GLY A 23 -8.84 3.04 -4.58
C GLY A 23 -7.35 2.71 -4.66
N GLY A 24 -6.68 2.42 -3.54
CA GLY A 24 -5.24 2.19 -3.52
C GLY A 24 -4.52 3.19 -2.61
N THR A 25 -3.31 3.57 -2.99
CA THR A 25 -2.49 4.51 -2.24
C THR A 25 -2.88 5.96 -2.54
N PRO A 26 -2.78 6.88 -1.57
CA PRO A 26 -2.80 8.31 -1.87
C PRO A 26 -1.70 8.64 -2.86
N GLU A 27 -2.03 9.44 -3.84
CA GLU A 27 -1.00 10.04 -4.67
C GLU A 27 0.03 10.73 -3.76
N PHE A 28 1.31 10.49 -4.01
CA PHE A 28 2.43 11.20 -3.37
C PHE A 28 2.82 10.79 -1.95
N GLN A 29 2.36 9.68 -1.41
CA GLN A 29 2.93 9.19 -0.16
C GLN A 29 4.34 8.69 -0.35
N THR A 30 5.23 9.08 0.57
CA THR A 30 6.66 8.86 0.41
C THR A 30 7.26 7.95 1.47
N ASP A 31 6.65 7.79 2.65
CA ASP A 31 7.29 7.11 3.77
C ASP A 31 6.28 6.57 4.79
N ALA A 32 5.25 5.91 4.27
CA ALA A 32 4.08 5.56 5.07
C ALA A 32 4.06 4.11 5.55
N ALA A 33 5.04 3.28 5.17
CA ALA A 33 4.98 1.86 5.43
C ALA A 33 4.70 1.49 6.91
N PRO A 34 5.40 2.04 7.91
CA PRO A 34 5.14 1.69 9.30
C PRO A 34 3.73 2.08 9.77
N TYR A 35 3.28 3.25 9.40
CA TYR A 35 1.97 3.78 9.81
C TYR A 35 0.81 3.05 9.13
N CYS A 36 0.88 2.90 7.83
CA CYS A 36 -0.19 2.25 7.08
C CYS A 36 -0.29 0.76 7.43
N ALA A 37 0.82 0.05 7.52
CA ALA A 37 0.85 -1.37 7.85
C ALA A 37 0.27 -1.66 9.23
N SER A 38 0.35 -0.74 10.17
CA SER A 38 -0.21 -0.91 11.50
C SER A 38 -1.71 -1.23 11.48
N CYS A 39 -2.47 -0.61 10.56
CA CYS A 39 -3.91 -0.76 10.44
C CYS A 39 -4.34 -1.54 9.19
N HIS A 40 -3.54 -1.51 8.12
CA HIS A 40 -3.90 -2.01 6.81
C HIS A 40 -3.18 -3.28 6.37
N ALA A 41 -2.33 -3.87 7.22
CA ALA A 41 -1.69 -5.14 6.89
C ALA A 41 -2.74 -6.22 6.61
N SER A 42 -2.66 -6.82 5.44
CA SER A 42 -3.58 -7.87 4.97
C SER A 42 -2.97 -9.25 5.08
N ALA A 43 -1.67 -9.31 5.25
CA ALA A 43 -0.94 -10.56 5.14
C ALA A 43 -0.56 -11.17 6.48
N ASN A 44 -0.16 -12.36 6.34
CA ASN A 44 0.51 -13.31 7.23
C ASN A 44 0.68 -12.87 8.68
N LEU A 45 0.14 -13.67 9.57
CA LEU A 45 0.35 -13.59 11.01
C LEU A 45 1.83 -13.52 11.39
N GLU A 46 2.68 -14.18 10.65
CA GLU A 46 4.14 -14.21 10.82
C GLU A 46 4.79 -12.82 10.71
N MET A 47 4.19 -11.94 9.92
CA MET A 47 4.65 -10.56 9.76
C MET A 47 4.05 -9.59 10.78
N MET A 48 3.25 -10.10 11.70
CA MET A 48 2.62 -9.35 12.79
C MET A 48 3.30 -9.66 14.11
N SER A 49 4.61 -9.46 14.21
CA SER A 49 5.38 -9.79 15.39
C SER A 49 4.81 -9.16 16.68
N GLY A 50 4.71 -9.96 17.74
CA GLY A 50 4.32 -9.52 19.08
C GLY A 50 2.83 -9.59 19.43
N ALA A 51 1.94 -9.99 18.52
CA ALA A 51 0.54 -10.24 18.83
C ALA A 51 0.23 -11.72 18.95
N ALA A 52 -0.64 -12.10 19.90
CA ALA A 52 -1.18 -13.45 19.95
C ALA A 52 -1.92 -13.79 18.65
N PRO A 53 -1.82 -15.02 18.11
CA PRO A 53 -2.36 -15.38 16.79
C PRO A 53 -3.82 -15.00 16.57
N GLU A 54 -4.69 -15.25 17.55
CA GLU A 54 -6.11 -14.93 17.46
C GLU A 54 -6.39 -13.42 17.42
N ARG A 55 -5.65 -12.66 18.21
CA ARG A 55 -5.74 -11.20 18.21
C ARG A 55 -5.20 -10.62 16.91
N ALA A 56 -4.10 -11.16 16.42
CA ALA A 56 -3.51 -10.75 15.15
C ALA A 56 -4.48 -10.99 13.99
N GLN A 57 -5.21 -12.11 13.97
CA GLN A 57 -6.23 -12.38 12.96
C GLN A 57 -7.38 -11.36 12.98
N LYS A 58 -7.90 -11.07 14.17
CA LYS A 58 -8.96 -10.05 14.32
C LYS A 58 -8.50 -8.65 13.91
N GLU A 59 -7.21 -8.38 14.06
CA GLU A 59 -6.60 -7.10 13.69
C GLU A 59 -6.26 -6.99 12.20
N LEU A 60 -6.33 -8.06 11.42
CA LEU A 60 -6.10 -7.99 9.97
C LEU A 60 -7.16 -7.11 9.29
N ALA A 61 -6.69 -6.16 8.48
CA ALA A 61 -7.55 -5.25 7.74
C ALA A 61 -8.58 -5.99 6.87
N ALA A 62 -8.19 -7.11 6.25
CA ALA A 62 -9.07 -7.94 5.46
C ALA A 62 -10.26 -8.48 6.27
N ASN A 63 -10.01 -8.99 7.46
CA ASN A 63 -11.06 -9.55 8.32
C ASN A 63 -12.01 -8.47 8.83
N LYS A 64 -11.47 -7.34 9.29
CA LYS A 64 -12.27 -6.18 9.73
C LYS A 64 -13.15 -5.65 8.59
N HIS A 65 -12.57 -5.53 7.41
CA HIS A 65 -13.27 -5.01 6.26
C HIS A 65 -14.43 -5.93 5.82
N VAL A 66 -14.18 -7.23 5.69
CA VAL A 66 -15.21 -8.22 5.36
C VAL A 66 -16.32 -8.25 6.41
N ALA A 67 -15.99 -8.11 7.69
CA ALA A 67 -16.99 -8.02 8.76
C ALA A 67 -17.88 -6.79 8.60
N LEU A 68 -17.32 -5.61 8.31
CA LEU A 68 -18.07 -4.37 8.05
C LEU A 68 -19.01 -4.49 6.84
N ILE A 69 -18.52 -5.08 5.74
CA ILE A 69 -19.34 -5.31 4.54
C ILE A 69 -20.54 -6.19 4.89
N ARG A 70 -20.31 -7.33 5.53
CA ARG A 70 -21.37 -8.29 5.90
C ARG A 70 -22.37 -7.70 6.88
N ALA A 71 -21.92 -6.92 7.85
CA ALA A 71 -22.78 -6.23 8.81
C ALA A 71 -23.60 -5.10 8.16
N GLY A 72 -23.20 -4.61 6.98
CA GLY A 72 -23.83 -3.47 6.33
C GLY A 72 -23.55 -2.16 7.06
N GLU A 73 -22.37 -2.00 7.61
CA GLU A 73 -21.99 -0.78 8.31
C GLU A 73 -21.41 0.28 7.36
N GLY A 74 -21.57 1.55 7.73
CA GLY A 74 -21.02 2.68 6.98
C GLY A 74 -21.53 2.73 5.54
N ALA A 75 -20.62 2.77 4.57
CA ALA A 75 -20.95 2.86 3.15
C ALA A 75 -21.64 1.60 2.56
N TYR A 76 -21.75 0.54 3.33
CA TYR A 76 -22.37 -0.73 2.91
C TYR A 76 -23.85 -0.85 3.29
N GLN A 77 -24.39 0.10 4.07
CA GLN A 77 -25.80 0.13 4.50
C GLN A 77 -26.79 0.14 3.33
N SER A 78 -26.41 0.77 2.23
CA SER A 78 -27.26 0.88 1.04
C SER A 78 -27.30 -0.38 0.17
N LEU A 79 -26.50 -1.41 0.49
CA LEU A 79 -26.50 -2.69 -0.23
C LEU A 79 -27.45 -3.69 0.43
N PRO A 80 -28.28 -4.40 -0.35
CA PRO A 80 -28.99 -5.59 0.10
C PRO A 80 -28.04 -6.67 0.67
N ALA A 81 -28.56 -7.61 1.44
CA ALA A 81 -27.76 -8.61 2.11
C ALA A 81 -27.01 -9.54 1.16
N ASP A 82 -27.63 -9.91 0.05
CA ASP A 82 -27.06 -10.71 -1.02
C ASP A 82 -25.93 -9.97 -1.77
N GLU A 83 -26.14 -8.69 -2.07
CA GLU A 83 -25.07 -7.85 -2.67
C GLU A 83 -23.90 -7.63 -1.71
N ARG A 84 -24.15 -7.50 -0.40
CA ARG A 84 -23.09 -7.43 0.61
C ARG A 84 -22.28 -8.74 0.65
N ALA A 85 -22.95 -9.88 0.59
CA ALA A 85 -22.28 -11.17 0.55
C ALA A 85 -21.39 -11.29 -0.69
N LEU A 86 -21.92 -10.94 -1.87
CA LEU A 86 -21.17 -10.95 -3.13
C LEU A 86 -19.98 -9.96 -3.12
N LEU A 87 -20.17 -8.75 -2.60
CA LEU A 87 -19.06 -7.79 -2.46
C LEU A 87 -17.97 -8.33 -1.53
N ALA A 88 -18.35 -8.96 -0.43
CA ALA A 88 -17.38 -9.59 0.49
C ALA A 88 -16.57 -10.70 -0.20
N GLU A 89 -17.21 -11.52 -1.03
CA GLU A 89 -16.53 -12.54 -1.85
C GLU A 89 -15.56 -11.91 -2.85
N HIS A 90 -15.97 -10.86 -3.56
CA HIS A 90 -15.10 -10.13 -4.48
C HIS A 90 -13.87 -9.53 -3.77
N VAL A 91 -14.05 -8.92 -2.60
CA VAL A 91 -12.95 -8.37 -1.79
C VAL A 91 -12.00 -9.48 -1.34
N GLN A 92 -12.53 -10.62 -0.88
CA GLN A 92 -11.73 -11.77 -0.49
C GLN A 92 -10.96 -12.35 -1.69
N ALA A 93 -11.58 -12.36 -2.89
CA ALA A 93 -10.89 -12.79 -4.10
C ALA A 93 -9.72 -11.88 -4.47
N VAL A 94 -9.85 -10.55 -4.27
CA VAL A 94 -8.72 -9.62 -4.45
C VAL A 94 -7.60 -9.96 -3.48
N ASP A 95 -7.89 -10.10 -2.19
CA ASP A 95 -6.89 -10.43 -1.17
C ASP A 95 -6.21 -11.77 -1.46
N ALA A 96 -6.97 -12.78 -1.91
CA ALA A 96 -6.47 -14.11 -2.24
C ALA A 96 -5.58 -14.14 -3.50
N ASN A 97 -5.74 -13.19 -4.42
CA ASN A 97 -5.01 -13.15 -5.71
C ASN A 97 -3.96 -12.05 -5.78
N THR A 98 -3.84 -11.21 -4.76
CA THR A 98 -2.79 -10.18 -4.73
C THR A 98 -1.49 -10.79 -4.23
N ARG A 99 -0.41 -10.50 -4.95
CA ARG A 99 0.94 -10.98 -4.64
C ARG A 99 1.95 -9.87 -4.91
N VAL A 100 2.99 -9.84 -4.10
CA VAL A 100 4.19 -9.04 -4.33
C VAL A 100 5.41 -9.94 -4.18
N LYS A 101 6.30 -9.93 -5.17
CA LYS A 101 7.52 -10.73 -5.17
C LYS A 101 8.71 -9.83 -5.42
N LEU A 102 9.73 -9.97 -4.59
CA LEU A 102 11.01 -9.29 -4.77
C LEU A 102 12.04 -10.30 -5.28
N THR A 103 12.80 -9.89 -6.28
CA THR A 103 13.86 -10.71 -6.90
C THR A 103 15.12 -9.87 -7.01
N ALA A 104 16.25 -10.42 -6.57
CA ALA A 104 17.58 -9.85 -6.69
C ALA A 104 18.63 -10.96 -6.61
N LEU A 105 19.88 -10.67 -7.01
CA LEU A 105 21.00 -11.56 -6.77
C LEU A 105 21.29 -11.63 -5.26
N PRO A 106 21.66 -12.82 -4.73
CA PRO A 106 21.86 -12.99 -3.29
C PRO A 106 23.17 -12.39 -2.77
N LYS A 107 24.08 -11.98 -3.68
CA LYS A 107 25.38 -11.42 -3.35
C LYS A 107 25.70 -10.20 -4.21
N VAL A 108 26.43 -9.26 -3.62
CA VAL A 108 26.93 -8.06 -4.29
C VAL A 108 28.20 -7.57 -3.58
N ALA A 109 29.14 -6.98 -4.31
CA ALA A 109 30.31 -6.33 -3.72
C ALA A 109 29.93 -5.07 -2.94
N ILE A 110 30.73 -4.67 -1.96
CA ILE A 110 30.58 -3.38 -1.29
C ILE A 110 30.57 -2.25 -2.32
N ASN A 111 29.63 -1.29 -2.14
CA ASN A 111 29.38 -0.19 -3.10
C ASN A 111 29.02 -0.64 -4.53
N GLY A 112 28.90 -1.95 -4.79
CA GLY A 112 28.50 -2.49 -6.08
C GLY A 112 27.03 -2.23 -6.41
N GLU A 113 26.67 -2.29 -7.69
CA GLU A 113 25.29 -2.13 -8.14
C GLU A 113 24.53 -3.47 -8.05
N LEU A 114 23.32 -3.41 -7.48
CA LEU A 114 22.39 -4.52 -7.39
C LEU A 114 21.09 -4.12 -8.10
N ARG A 115 20.68 -4.90 -9.10
CA ARG A 115 19.35 -4.77 -9.70
C ARG A 115 18.35 -5.53 -8.87
N VAL A 116 17.23 -4.86 -8.59
CA VAL A 116 16.10 -5.39 -7.80
C VAL A 116 14.84 -5.24 -8.61
N THR A 117 14.11 -6.33 -8.77
CA THR A 117 12.82 -6.36 -9.45
C THR A 117 11.73 -6.68 -8.44
N VAL A 118 10.67 -5.88 -8.45
CA VAL A 118 9.45 -6.15 -7.69
C VAL A 118 8.31 -6.41 -8.67
N ASP A 119 7.83 -7.65 -8.67
CA ASP A 119 6.67 -8.06 -9.44
C ASP A 119 5.43 -7.93 -8.58
N VAL A 120 4.41 -7.29 -9.12
CA VAL A 120 3.09 -7.10 -8.51
C VAL A 120 2.06 -7.82 -9.33
N ARG A 121 1.18 -8.56 -8.68
CA ARG A 121 -0.02 -9.15 -9.27
C ARG A 121 -1.22 -8.88 -8.40
N GLY A 122 -2.37 -8.61 -9.00
CA GLY A 122 -3.62 -8.31 -8.28
C GLY A 122 -3.66 -6.89 -7.75
N GLY A 123 -4.44 -6.69 -6.69
CA GLY A 123 -4.76 -5.35 -6.20
C GLY A 123 -5.65 -4.58 -7.17
N ALA A 124 -6.23 -3.52 -6.71
CA ALA A 124 -7.02 -2.61 -7.55
C ALA A 124 -6.85 -1.18 -7.04
N GLY A 125 -6.97 -0.23 -7.95
CA GLY A 125 -6.96 1.17 -7.58
C GLY A 125 -6.57 2.08 -8.73
N PRO A 126 -6.89 3.40 -8.65
CA PRO A 126 -6.34 4.37 -9.58
C PRO A 126 -4.81 4.46 -9.44
N VAL A 127 -4.32 4.28 -8.22
CA VAL A 127 -2.89 4.26 -7.88
C VAL A 127 -2.66 3.18 -6.83
N VAL A 128 -1.62 2.38 -7.01
CA VAL A 128 -1.08 1.49 -5.98
C VAL A 128 0.33 1.95 -5.62
N GLY A 129 0.73 1.70 -4.38
CA GLY A 129 2.08 2.03 -3.91
C GLY A 129 2.96 0.80 -3.89
N VAL A 130 4.22 0.95 -4.29
CA VAL A 130 5.24 -0.10 -4.15
C VAL A 130 6.45 0.51 -3.47
N ALA A 131 7.00 -0.17 -2.47
CA ALA A 131 8.19 0.30 -1.77
C ALA A 131 9.21 -0.81 -1.56
N LEU A 132 10.48 -0.40 -1.49
CA LEU A 132 11.56 -1.21 -0.94
C LEU A 132 11.70 -0.90 0.55
N VAL A 133 11.64 -1.93 1.37
CA VAL A 133 11.74 -1.84 2.83
C VAL A 133 12.85 -2.75 3.34
N ASP A 134 13.35 -2.47 4.54
CA ASP A 134 14.40 -3.27 5.18
C ASP A 134 13.87 -4.60 5.71
N THR A 135 12.64 -4.59 6.25
CA THR A 135 12.05 -5.78 6.86
C THR A 135 10.53 -5.78 6.68
N PRO A 136 9.93 -6.96 6.40
CA PRO A 136 8.49 -7.08 6.17
C PRO A 136 7.69 -7.15 7.49
N GLN A 137 7.98 -6.27 8.41
CA GLN A 137 7.31 -6.24 9.72
C GLN A 137 6.31 -5.09 9.80
N ARG A 138 5.07 -5.42 10.15
CA ARG A 138 3.94 -4.51 10.25
C ARG A 138 4.26 -3.17 10.93
N TRP A 139 5.00 -3.21 12.04
CA TRP A 139 5.27 -2.04 12.87
C TRP A 139 6.66 -1.44 12.66
N LEU A 140 7.55 -2.14 11.98
CA LEU A 140 8.98 -1.84 11.93
C LEU A 140 9.55 -1.65 10.53
N ALA A 141 8.74 -1.89 9.49
CA ALA A 141 9.19 -1.71 8.11
C ALA A 141 9.60 -0.26 7.86
N ARG A 142 10.84 -0.05 7.42
CA ARG A 142 11.41 1.25 7.07
C ARG A 142 11.92 1.20 5.64
N PRO A 143 12.12 2.35 5.00
CA PRO A 143 12.77 2.37 3.68
C PRO A 143 14.10 1.62 3.70
N ALA A 144 14.38 0.87 2.65
CA ALA A 144 15.63 0.09 2.52
C ALA A 144 16.89 0.98 2.67
N THR A 145 16.78 2.26 2.35
CA THR A 145 17.85 3.25 2.56
C THR A 145 18.25 3.43 4.02
N GLY A 146 17.39 3.09 4.96
CA GLY A 146 17.67 3.17 6.40
C GLY A 146 18.71 2.17 6.89
N VAL A 147 18.93 1.08 6.17
CA VAL A 147 19.96 0.06 6.49
C VAL A 147 21.19 0.16 5.59
N GLY A 148 21.31 1.23 4.82
CA GLY A 148 22.53 1.55 4.06
C GLY A 148 22.45 1.28 2.55
N TRP A 149 21.34 0.78 2.03
CA TRP A 149 21.10 0.77 0.58
C TRP A 149 20.95 2.18 0.05
N VAL A 150 21.52 2.44 -1.13
CA VAL A 150 21.35 3.73 -1.81
C VAL A 150 20.66 3.49 -3.14
N ILE A 151 19.61 4.24 -3.44
CA ILE A 151 18.96 4.19 -4.75
C ILE A 151 19.85 4.92 -5.75
N ALA A 152 20.50 4.16 -6.62
CA ALA A 152 21.53 4.69 -7.53
C ALA A 152 20.93 5.44 -8.73
N ARG A 153 19.71 5.07 -9.13
CA ARG A 153 18.99 5.67 -10.27
C ARG A 153 17.49 5.73 -9.97
N GLU A 154 16.78 6.57 -10.71
CA GLU A 154 15.32 6.59 -10.68
C GLU A 154 14.77 5.18 -11.03
N PRO A 155 13.82 4.65 -10.24
CA PRO A 155 13.23 3.36 -10.53
C PRO A 155 12.40 3.41 -11.82
N GLN A 156 12.50 2.36 -12.61
CA GLN A 156 11.66 2.16 -13.78
C GLN A 156 10.38 1.45 -13.37
N ILE A 157 9.25 2.00 -13.78
CA ILE A 157 7.92 1.46 -13.49
C ILE A 157 7.27 1.00 -14.79
N LEU A 158 6.96 -0.28 -14.87
CA LEU A 158 6.18 -0.86 -15.94
C LEU A 158 4.75 -1.10 -15.44
N GLY A 159 3.78 -0.39 -16.01
CA GLY A 159 2.37 -0.51 -15.67
C GLY A 159 1.75 -1.82 -16.12
N GLN A 160 0.43 -1.93 -16.01
CA GLN A 160 -0.32 -3.14 -16.37
C GLN A 160 -0.13 -3.57 -17.83
N ASP A 161 0.11 -2.63 -18.72
CA ASP A 161 0.38 -2.81 -20.13
C ASP A 161 1.88 -3.02 -20.45
N PHE A 162 2.71 -3.13 -19.43
CA PHE A 162 4.17 -3.18 -19.49
C PHE A 162 4.83 -1.96 -20.14
N GLN A 163 4.08 -0.85 -20.27
CA GLN A 163 4.64 0.43 -20.71
C GLN A 163 5.22 1.19 -19.50
N GLU A 164 6.28 1.93 -19.76
CA GLU A 164 6.92 2.73 -18.74
C GLU A 164 6.03 3.89 -18.30
N GLN A 165 5.93 4.06 -16.98
CA GLN A 165 5.17 5.15 -16.34
C GLN A 165 6.13 6.13 -15.67
N THR A 166 6.12 7.39 -16.10
CA THR A 166 6.98 8.46 -15.57
C THR A 166 6.21 9.51 -14.75
N GLU A 167 4.89 9.55 -14.88
CA GLU A 167 4.00 10.55 -14.25
C GLU A 167 4.09 10.58 -12.73
N TRP A 168 4.38 9.43 -12.10
CA TRP A 168 4.53 9.30 -10.65
C TRP A 168 5.58 10.25 -10.07
N LEU A 169 6.66 10.52 -10.82
CA LEU A 169 7.75 11.38 -10.37
C LEU A 169 7.39 12.86 -10.44
N SER A 170 6.72 13.28 -11.51
CA SER A 170 6.32 14.68 -11.71
C SER A 170 5.23 15.13 -10.74
N LYS A 171 4.36 14.21 -10.33
CA LYS A 171 3.28 14.48 -9.37
C LYS A 171 3.73 14.49 -7.90
N ARG A 172 4.97 14.10 -7.60
CA ARG A 172 5.47 14.05 -6.24
C ARG A 172 5.75 15.47 -5.71
N PRO A 173 5.19 15.87 -4.56
CA PRO A 173 5.47 17.17 -3.97
C PRO A 173 6.96 17.35 -3.65
N LEU A 174 7.55 18.44 -4.12
CA LEU A 174 8.97 18.76 -3.87
C LEU A 174 9.27 18.92 -2.37
N SER A 175 8.30 19.41 -1.59
CA SER A 175 8.41 19.59 -0.15
C SER A 175 8.63 18.30 0.64
N LEU A 176 8.21 17.15 0.08
CA LEU A 176 8.37 15.81 0.71
C LEU A 176 9.68 15.12 0.29
N GLY A 177 10.51 15.78 -0.51
CA GLY A 177 11.72 15.18 -1.05
C GLY A 177 11.43 14.04 -2.03
N ARG A 178 12.48 13.48 -2.60
CA ARG A 178 12.40 12.32 -3.50
C ARG A 178 12.82 11.05 -2.77
N ASN A 179 11.93 10.49 -1.95
CA ASN A 179 12.15 9.14 -1.46
C ASN A 179 11.86 8.14 -2.59
N LEU A 180 12.90 7.75 -3.32
CA LEU A 180 12.81 6.83 -4.44
C LEU A 180 12.65 5.36 -4.00
N ALA A 181 12.67 5.08 -2.69
CA ALA A 181 12.34 3.75 -2.17
C ALA A 181 10.83 3.46 -2.22
N TYR A 182 10.00 4.48 -2.48
CA TYR A 182 8.56 4.37 -2.66
C TYR A 182 8.15 4.97 -3.99
N VAL A 183 7.33 4.26 -4.75
CA VAL A 183 6.80 4.70 -6.04
C VAL A 183 5.30 4.43 -6.15
N ASN A 184 4.63 5.19 -7.01
CA ASN A 184 3.25 4.96 -7.38
C ASN A 184 3.17 4.27 -8.74
N VAL A 185 2.31 3.27 -8.85
CA VAL A 185 1.94 2.61 -10.11
C VAL A 185 0.49 2.94 -10.40
N ALA A 186 0.25 3.61 -11.54
CA ALA A 186 -1.10 4.02 -11.91
C ALA A 186 -1.87 2.91 -12.64
N GLY A 187 -3.20 2.93 -12.46
CA GLY A 187 -4.13 2.24 -13.34
C GLY A 187 -4.18 0.73 -13.25
N LEU A 188 -3.90 0.10 -12.10
CA LEU A 188 -4.10 -1.33 -11.94
C LEU A 188 -5.61 -1.68 -11.94
N ARG A 189 -6.01 -2.55 -12.88
CA ARG A 189 -7.40 -2.93 -13.14
C ARG A 189 -7.60 -4.43 -12.95
N SER A 190 -7.65 -4.86 -11.72
CA SER A 190 -8.13 -6.20 -11.40
C SER A 190 -9.66 -6.22 -11.41
N SER A 191 -10.24 -7.37 -11.78
CA SER A 191 -11.68 -7.63 -11.78
C SER A 191 -11.95 -8.95 -11.09
N ALA A 192 -12.65 -8.89 -9.96
CA ALA A 192 -13.08 -10.09 -9.26
C ALA A 192 -14.21 -10.83 -10.02
N VAL A 193 -15.00 -10.10 -10.81
CA VAL A 193 -16.10 -10.65 -11.59
C VAL A 193 -15.59 -11.52 -12.74
N SER A 194 -14.60 -11.04 -13.50
CA SER A 194 -14.01 -11.78 -14.62
C SER A 194 -12.81 -12.64 -14.20
N ASN A 195 -12.44 -12.63 -12.91
CA ASN A 195 -11.25 -13.31 -12.36
C ASN A 195 -9.95 -12.90 -13.09
N GLU A 196 -9.86 -11.62 -13.47
CA GLU A 196 -8.70 -11.04 -14.12
C GLU A 196 -7.87 -10.25 -13.12
N TRP A 197 -6.57 -10.51 -13.08
CA TRP A 197 -5.68 -9.94 -12.10
C TRP A 197 -4.59 -9.12 -12.78
N ALA A 198 -4.58 -7.84 -12.51
CA ALA A 198 -3.59 -6.90 -13.01
C ALA A 198 -2.17 -7.34 -12.65
N SER A 199 -1.19 -6.92 -13.43
CA SER A 199 0.23 -7.09 -13.12
C SER A 199 1.00 -5.81 -13.45
N ALA A 200 2.06 -5.58 -12.69
CA ALA A 200 2.99 -4.49 -12.92
C ALA A 200 4.37 -4.89 -12.39
N GLN A 201 5.39 -4.15 -12.81
CA GLN A 201 6.76 -4.41 -12.38
C GLN A 201 7.46 -3.09 -12.06
N VAL A 202 8.26 -3.10 -11.01
CA VAL A 202 9.12 -1.97 -10.65
C VAL A 202 10.55 -2.46 -10.55
N LEU A 203 11.46 -1.76 -11.23
CA LEU A 203 12.88 -2.09 -11.27
C LEU A 203 13.67 -0.99 -10.57
N TRP A 204 14.46 -1.39 -9.57
CA TRP A 204 15.42 -0.51 -8.91
C TRP A 204 16.84 -0.90 -9.26
N THR A 205 17.71 0.10 -9.31
CA THR A 205 19.16 -0.09 -9.24
C THR A 205 19.63 0.46 -7.90
N LEU A 206 20.11 -0.43 -7.04
CA LEU A 206 20.64 -0.08 -5.72
C LEU A 206 22.16 -0.10 -5.76
N ARG A 207 22.79 0.76 -4.96
CA ARG A 207 24.18 0.62 -4.56
C ARG A 207 24.21 -0.02 -3.18
N ALA A 208 25.05 -1.07 -3.07
CA ALA A 208 25.22 -1.81 -1.83
C ALA A 208 25.86 -0.96 -0.73
N PRO A 209 25.59 -1.29 0.55
CA PRO A 209 26.27 -0.72 1.68
C PRO A 209 27.81 -0.80 1.57
N SER A 210 28.50 0.15 2.18
CA SER A 210 29.99 0.23 2.17
C SER A 210 30.67 -0.74 3.14
N ARG A 211 29.90 -1.47 3.94
CA ARG A 211 30.41 -2.46 4.90
C ARG A 211 29.94 -3.85 4.49
N PRO A 212 30.82 -4.87 4.58
CA PRO A 212 30.41 -6.24 4.34
C PRO A 212 29.43 -6.71 5.41
N GLY A 213 28.52 -7.61 5.05
CA GLY A 213 27.52 -8.12 5.97
C GLY A 213 26.29 -8.68 5.27
N LYS A 214 25.29 -9.06 6.05
CA LYS A 214 24.00 -9.51 5.55
C LYS A 214 22.95 -8.42 5.74
N TYR A 215 22.33 -8.00 4.65
CA TYR A 215 21.37 -6.91 4.64
C TYR A 215 20.00 -7.41 4.18
N PRO A 216 18.97 -7.22 4.99
CA PRO A 216 17.63 -7.60 4.60
C PRO A 216 17.07 -6.62 3.55
N LEU A 217 16.23 -7.16 2.66
CA LEU A 217 15.50 -6.40 1.66
C LEU A 217 14.15 -7.06 1.42
N ALA A 218 13.08 -6.29 1.44
CA ALA A 218 11.74 -6.73 1.13
C ALA A 218 11.00 -5.66 0.32
N ALA A 219 9.87 -6.04 -0.25
CA ALA A 219 8.95 -5.11 -0.90
C ALA A 219 7.65 -5.02 -0.12
N ALA A 220 7.02 -3.86 -0.17
CA ALA A 220 5.67 -3.63 0.31
C ALA A 220 4.79 -3.12 -0.83
N LEU A 221 3.55 -3.61 -0.90
CA LEU A 221 2.53 -3.23 -1.87
C LEU A 221 1.32 -2.66 -1.16
N TRP A 222 0.93 -1.43 -1.50
CA TRP A 222 -0.32 -0.80 -1.07
C TRP A 222 -1.35 -0.91 -2.18
N TYR A 223 -2.51 -1.48 -1.90
CA TYR A 223 -3.57 -1.65 -2.89
C TYR A 223 -4.96 -1.47 -2.28
N GLY A 224 -5.93 -1.21 -3.14
CA GLY A 224 -7.35 -1.18 -2.80
C GLY A 224 -8.06 -2.45 -3.20
N THR A 225 -9.30 -2.59 -2.79
CA THR A 225 -10.10 -3.79 -3.01
C THR A 225 -11.38 -3.53 -3.79
N GLU A 226 -12.15 -2.49 -3.44
CA GLU A 226 -13.50 -2.25 -3.97
C GLU A 226 -13.56 -2.00 -5.47
N LYS A 227 -12.52 -1.40 -6.05
CA LYS A 227 -12.50 -1.11 -7.49
C LYS A 227 -12.53 -2.37 -8.37
N ALA A 228 -12.19 -3.52 -7.80
CA ALA A 228 -12.27 -4.80 -8.50
C ALA A 228 -13.71 -5.35 -8.59
N SER A 229 -14.69 -4.69 -7.98
CA SER A 229 -16.11 -5.07 -7.98
C SER A 229 -16.99 -3.89 -8.42
N PRO A 230 -18.00 -4.11 -9.28
CA PRO A 230 -18.98 -3.07 -9.60
C PRO A 230 -19.79 -2.64 -8.37
N LEU A 231 -20.02 -3.55 -7.40
CA LEU A 231 -20.70 -3.26 -6.14
C LEU A 231 -19.87 -2.37 -5.21
N GLY A 232 -18.56 -2.31 -5.41
CA GLY A 232 -17.65 -1.43 -4.67
C GLY A 232 -17.71 0.03 -5.11
N ILE A 233 -18.48 0.35 -6.14
CA ILE A 233 -18.58 1.70 -6.72
C ILE A 233 -19.95 2.32 -6.40
N ILE A 234 -19.93 3.54 -5.91
CA ILE A 234 -21.13 4.38 -5.68
C ILE A 234 -21.15 5.46 -6.75
N ASN A 235 -22.30 5.63 -7.40
CA ASN A 235 -22.53 6.77 -8.28
C ASN A 235 -23.14 7.91 -7.44
N ASP A 236 -22.30 8.84 -7.01
CA ASP A 236 -22.73 10.05 -6.32
C ASP A 236 -23.15 11.11 -7.35
N PRO A 237 -24.34 11.72 -7.25
CA PRO A 237 -24.82 12.68 -8.25
C PRO A 237 -23.98 13.97 -8.31
N ILE A 238 -23.25 14.30 -7.25
CA ILE A 238 -22.43 15.53 -7.15
C ILE A 238 -20.96 15.21 -7.43
N ARG A 239 -20.46 14.11 -6.83
CA ARG A 239 -19.02 13.76 -6.83
C ARG A 239 -18.65 12.72 -7.90
N GLY A 240 -19.63 12.17 -8.60
CA GLY A 240 -19.41 11.13 -9.59
C GLY A 240 -19.15 9.74 -8.98
N LYS A 241 -18.24 8.97 -9.57
CA LYS A 241 -17.93 7.61 -9.10
C LYS A 241 -17.04 7.65 -7.87
N LEU A 242 -17.53 7.16 -6.75
CA LEU A 242 -16.82 7.01 -5.49
C LEU A 242 -16.65 5.53 -5.18
N LEU A 243 -15.59 5.21 -4.41
CA LEU A 243 -15.37 3.86 -3.92
C LEU A 243 -15.98 3.71 -2.51
N ARG A 244 -16.70 2.62 -2.28
CA ARG A 244 -17.17 2.26 -0.93
C ARG A 244 -15.95 2.03 -0.03
N GLY A 245 -16.15 2.10 1.28
CA GLY A 245 -15.07 1.80 2.23
C GLY A 245 -13.98 2.86 2.36
N GLY A 246 -14.15 4.04 1.75
CA GLY A 246 -13.18 5.13 1.84
C GLY A 246 -13.02 5.73 3.23
N VAL A 247 -14.09 5.81 4.01
CA VAL A 247 -14.12 6.40 5.36
C VAL A 247 -15.22 5.72 6.18
N PRO A 248 -14.90 5.18 7.32
CA PRO A 248 -13.63 4.95 8.05
C PRO A 248 -12.92 3.65 7.66
N GLY A 249 -12.56 3.52 6.41
CA GLY A 249 -12.31 2.30 5.70
C GLY A 249 -11.15 1.41 6.15
N HIS A 250 -11.42 0.13 6.07
CA HIS A 250 -10.42 -0.94 6.09
C HIS A 250 -10.16 -1.50 4.68
N SER A 251 -10.58 -0.80 3.64
CA SER A 251 -10.52 -1.21 2.24
C SER A 251 -9.13 -1.20 1.64
N GLY A 252 -8.25 -0.32 2.12
CA GLY A 252 -6.85 -0.34 1.73
C GLY A 252 -6.09 -1.49 2.38
N ARG A 253 -5.12 -2.04 1.68
CA ARG A 253 -4.29 -3.16 2.11
C ARG A 253 -2.82 -2.85 1.98
N ILE A 254 -2.01 -3.49 2.82
CA ILE A 254 -0.55 -3.56 2.65
C ILE A 254 -0.12 -5.01 2.72
N LEU A 255 0.58 -5.44 1.69
CA LEU A 255 1.13 -6.78 1.56
C LEU A 255 2.65 -6.69 1.47
N PHE A 256 3.37 -7.55 2.20
CA PHE A 256 4.81 -7.65 2.12
C PHE A 256 5.26 -8.87 1.31
N SER A 257 6.38 -8.73 0.61
CA SER A 257 7.07 -9.86 0.00
C SER A 257 7.78 -10.70 1.06
N THR A 258 8.14 -11.94 0.71
CA THR A 258 9.16 -12.66 1.44
C THR A 258 10.46 -11.87 1.43
N PRO A 259 11.15 -11.69 2.58
CA PRO A 259 12.41 -10.96 2.62
C PRO A 259 13.54 -11.75 1.96
N LEU A 260 14.45 -11.04 1.32
CA LEU A 260 15.73 -11.56 0.87
C LEU A 260 16.83 -11.10 1.82
N MET A 261 17.78 -11.97 2.10
CA MET A 261 19.02 -11.62 2.78
C MET A 261 20.12 -11.51 1.74
N ILE A 262 20.57 -10.30 1.46
CA ILE A 262 21.63 -10.02 0.48
C ILE A 262 22.96 -9.98 1.20
N GLU A 263 23.91 -10.79 0.76
CA GLU A 263 25.26 -10.80 1.27
C GLU A 263 26.11 -9.75 0.55
N VAL A 264 26.61 -8.77 1.29
CA VAL A 264 27.55 -7.76 0.79
C VAL A 264 28.95 -8.20 1.15
N THR A 265 29.80 -8.39 0.15
CA THR A 265 31.17 -8.96 0.29
C THR A 265 32.24 -7.97 -0.12
N VAL A 266 33.45 -8.20 0.34
CA VAL A 266 34.69 -7.48 -0.09
C VAL A 266 35.22 -8.20 -1.33
N GLU A 267 34.52 -8.24 -2.42
CA GLU A 267 34.86 -9.05 -3.61
C GLU A 267 35.10 -10.56 -3.35
#